data_92d7d4f699c88d1de1b68f6ce2b2e3d9
#
_entry.id   92d7d4f699c88d1de1b68f6ce2b2e3d9
#
_cell.length_a   1.000
_cell.length_b   1.000
_cell.length_c   1.000
_cell.angle_alpha   90.00
_cell.angle_beta   90.00
_cell.angle_gamma   90.00
#
_symmetry.space_group_name_H-M   'P 1'
#
loop_
_entity.id
_entity.type
_entity.pdbx_description
1 polymer ?
#
loop_
_entity_poly.entity_id
_entity_poly.type
_entity_poly.pdbx_seq_one_letter_code
_entity_poly.pdbx_strand_id
1 'polypeptide(L)'
;MNKNKTTLLMEWKEDEMAPKVTFKKPIGSVSVSGHKFVGCPMPCGMWNTLLLGMRLSIMGSRNGHAPIFLWYTLNRKGYRGFQKEVQKCLRNAYYFKDRLIEAGIGAMLNELSSTVVFERPHDEEFIRKWQLACKGNIAHVVVMPNVTIEKLDDFLNELVQKRATWFEDGTFQPYCIASDVGENSCLCAQHK
;
A
#
# COMPACT_ATOMS: atom_id res chain seq x y z
N MET A 1 27.91 4.69 16.00
CA MET A 1 27.63 5.35 14.71
C MET A 1 26.23 5.00 14.24
N ASN A 2 25.30 5.92 14.44
CA ASN A 2 23.88 5.70 14.11
C ASN A 2 23.68 5.97 12.62
N LYS A 3 23.61 4.93 11.79
CA LYS A 3 23.31 5.07 10.36
C LYS A 3 21.79 5.16 10.22
N ASN A 4 21.28 6.36 10.02
CA ASN A 4 19.87 6.60 9.68
C ASN A 4 19.52 5.83 8.40
N LYS A 5 18.77 4.75 8.52
CA LYS A 5 18.14 4.07 7.40
C LYS A 5 16.92 4.91 7.00
N THR A 6 17.06 5.71 5.96
CA THR A 6 15.90 6.40 5.36
C THR A 6 15.33 5.48 4.28
N THR A 7 14.14 4.94 4.53
CA THR A 7 13.36 4.20 3.52
C THR A 7 12.51 5.22 2.77
N LEU A 8 12.81 5.45 1.50
CA LEU A 8 11.98 6.28 0.63
C LEU A 8 10.97 5.39 -0.11
N LEU A 9 9.70 5.57 0.19
CA LEU A 9 8.60 5.08 -0.64
C LEU A 9 8.35 6.12 -1.73
N MET A 10 8.58 5.75 -2.99
CA MET A 10 8.24 6.61 -4.12
C MET A 10 6.75 6.49 -4.42
N GLU A 11 6.05 7.58 -4.25
CA GLU A 11 4.63 7.74 -4.54
C GLU A 11 4.44 8.94 -5.49
N TRP A 12 3.46 8.88 -6.40
CA TRP A 12 3.28 9.83 -7.50
C TRP A 12 1.98 10.63 -7.35
N LYS A 13 2.04 11.96 -7.44
CA LYS A 13 0.88 12.84 -7.52
C LYS A 13 0.48 13.13 -8.96
N GLU A 14 -0.81 13.43 -9.20
CA GLU A 14 -1.37 13.68 -10.54
C GLU A 14 -0.78 14.91 -11.24
N ASP A 15 -0.47 15.97 -10.51
CA ASP A 15 0.00 17.25 -11.05
C ASP A 15 1.43 17.64 -10.65
N GLU A 16 2.02 16.94 -9.69
CA GLU A 16 3.41 17.11 -9.32
C GLU A 16 4.12 15.78 -9.45
N MET A 17 5.20 15.77 -10.21
CA MET A 17 6.12 14.63 -10.18
C MET A 17 6.53 14.40 -8.73
N ALA A 18 6.49 13.14 -8.28
CA ALA A 18 7.01 12.76 -6.98
C ALA A 18 8.32 13.50 -6.68
N PRO A 19 8.54 13.94 -5.45
CA PRO A 19 9.73 14.72 -5.14
C PRO A 19 10.95 13.96 -5.66
N LYS A 20 11.69 14.59 -6.57
CA LYS A 20 12.88 13.98 -7.16
C LYS A 20 13.78 13.54 -6.04
N VAL A 21 14.12 12.24 -6.00
CA VAL A 21 15.16 11.76 -5.09
C VAL A 21 16.44 12.50 -5.45
N THR A 22 16.77 13.51 -4.68
CA THR A 22 18.02 14.25 -4.87
C THR A 22 19.06 13.57 -4.00
N PHE A 23 20.11 13.09 -4.62
CA PHE A 23 21.28 12.54 -3.90
C PHE A 23 22.17 13.62 -3.28
N LYS A 24 21.60 14.80 -2.99
CA LYS A 24 22.30 15.90 -2.31
C LYS A 24 22.70 15.56 -0.87
N LYS A 25 21.97 14.63 -0.23
CA LYS A 25 22.37 14.06 1.06
C LYS A 25 22.92 12.66 0.85
N PRO A 26 23.92 12.20 1.62
CA PRO A 26 24.48 10.87 1.47
C PRO A 26 23.41 9.82 1.79
N ILE A 27 22.94 9.13 0.77
CA ILE A 27 22.00 8.00 0.88
C ILE A 27 22.83 6.72 0.84
N GLY A 28 22.77 5.91 1.90
CA GLY A 28 23.55 4.67 1.98
C GLY A 28 23.06 3.57 1.03
N SER A 29 21.74 3.45 0.83
CA SER A 29 21.15 2.47 -0.09
C SER A 29 19.72 2.87 -0.45
N VAL A 30 19.28 2.45 -1.63
CA VAL A 30 17.89 2.55 -2.09
C VAL A 30 17.39 1.14 -2.37
N SER A 31 16.23 0.79 -1.83
CA SER A 31 15.56 -0.49 -2.09
C SER A 31 14.19 -0.25 -2.71
N VAL A 32 13.92 -0.92 -3.80
CA VAL A 32 12.65 -0.83 -4.52
C VAL A 32 12.05 -2.23 -4.67
N SER A 33 10.76 -2.38 -4.35
CA SER A 33 10.04 -3.63 -4.51
C SER A 33 9.71 -3.87 -5.99
N GLY A 34 10.33 -4.89 -6.60
CA GLY A 34 10.06 -5.26 -7.99
C GLY A 34 8.75 -6.04 -8.18
N HIS A 35 8.18 -6.59 -7.11
CA HIS A 35 6.97 -7.42 -7.17
C HIS A 35 5.64 -6.64 -7.09
N LYS A 36 5.69 -5.34 -6.76
CA LYS A 36 4.49 -4.49 -6.70
C LYS A 36 4.16 -3.96 -8.09
N PHE A 37 4.44 -2.68 -8.39
CA PHE A 37 4.09 -2.06 -9.67
C PHE A 37 4.78 -2.67 -10.90
N VAL A 38 5.99 -3.18 -10.73
CA VAL A 38 6.72 -3.81 -11.84
C VAL A 38 6.19 -5.22 -12.13
N GLY A 39 5.56 -5.88 -11.14
CA GLY A 39 4.93 -7.19 -11.31
C GLY A 39 5.91 -8.34 -11.52
N CYS A 40 7.15 -8.22 -11.03
CA CYS A 40 8.11 -9.31 -11.07
C CYS A 40 7.72 -10.42 -10.09
N PRO A 41 8.00 -11.70 -10.43
CA PRO A 41 7.82 -12.82 -9.51
C PRO A 41 8.61 -12.63 -8.20
N MET A 42 8.03 -13.08 -7.10
CA MET A 42 8.72 -13.09 -5.80
C MET A 42 9.83 -14.16 -5.76
N PRO A 43 10.91 -13.93 -5.03
CA PRO A 43 11.34 -12.68 -4.40
C PRO A 43 12.08 -11.76 -5.39
N CYS A 44 11.59 -10.56 -5.60
CA CYS A 44 12.25 -9.56 -6.42
C CYS A 44 12.38 -8.24 -5.69
N GLY A 45 13.59 -7.84 -5.37
CA GLY A 45 13.93 -6.54 -4.85
C GLY A 45 15.07 -5.93 -5.66
N MET A 46 14.94 -4.67 -6.03
CA MET A 46 16.04 -3.90 -6.60
C MET A 46 16.79 -3.21 -5.47
N TRP A 47 18.08 -3.52 -5.35
CA TRP A 47 18.99 -2.84 -4.45
C TRP A 47 19.97 -2.01 -5.28
N ASN A 48 19.99 -0.73 -5.04
CA ASN A 48 21.02 0.14 -5.58
C ASN A 48 21.84 0.66 -4.40
N THR A 49 23.08 0.23 -4.29
CA THR A 49 23.99 0.75 -3.28
C THR A 49 24.78 1.88 -3.93
N LEU A 50 24.48 3.12 -3.56
CA LEU A 50 25.22 4.30 -3.99
C LEU A 50 26.47 4.47 -3.10
N LEU A 51 27.36 3.51 -3.17
CA LEU A 51 28.71 3.68 -2.63
C LEU A 51 29.68 3.55 -3.80
N LEU A 52 30.45 4.58 -4.02
CA LEU A 52 31.68 4.55 -4.79
C LEU A 52 32.61 3.46 -4.21
N GLY A 53 32.54 2.29 -4.78
CA GLY A 53 33.28 1.12 -4.37
C GLY A 53 32.45 -0.12 -4.62
N MET A 54 32.58 -0.71 -5.81
CA MET A 54 31.97 -2.00 -6.16
C MET A 54 32.40 -3.08 -5.16
N ARG A 55 31.60 -3.30 -4.14
CA ARG A 55 31.56 -4.61 -3.49
C ARG A 55 30.42 -5.38 -4.13
N LEU A 56 30.72 -6.10 -5.18
CA LEU A 56 29.91 -7.24 -5.63
C LEU A 56 29.89 -8.26 -4.48
N SER A 57 28.97 -8.10 -3.55
CA SER A 57 28.67 -9.19 -2.66
C SER A 57 27.99 -10.26 -3.50
N ILE A 58 28.74 -11.29 -3.85
CA ILE A 58 28.19 -12.53 -4.42
C ILE A 58 27.33 -13.16 -3.32
N MET A 59 26.08 -12.77 -3.27
CA MET A 59 25.06 -13.41 -2.45
C MET A 59 24.57 -14.62 -3.22
N GLY A 60 24.60 -15.80 -2.62
CA GLY A 60 24.21 -17.06 -3.24
C GLY A 60 22.79 -17.06 -3.81
N SER A 61 22.47 -18.08 -4.60
CA SER A 61 21.18 -18.46 -5.20
C SER A 61 20.18 -17.33 -5.40
N ARG A 62 20.33 -16.56 -6.49
CA ARG A 62 19.36 -15.56 -6.91
C ARG A 62 18.47 -16.13 -8.01
N ASN A 63 17.20 -15.69 -8.02
CA ASN A 63 16.31 -16.00 -9.11
C ASN A 63 16.77 -15.28 -10.40
N GLY A 64 17.40 -16.02 -11.32
CA GLY A 64 17.89 -15.49 -12.59
C GLY A 64 16.79 -15.01 -13.54
N HIS A 65 15.53 -15.41 -13.32
CA HIS A 65 14.38 -14.96 -14.13
C HIS A 65 13.92 -13.56 -13.75
N ALA A 66 14.12 -13.12 -12.51
CA ALA A 66 13.66 -11.81 -12.05
C ALA A 66 14.18 -10.63 -12.90
N PRO A 67 15.46 -10.56 -13.30
CA PRO A 67 15.96 -9.53 -14.22
C PRO A 67 15.29 -9.53 -15.58
N ILE A 68 14.93 -10.71 -16.13
CA ILE A 68 14.25 -10.84 -17.41
C ILE A 68 12.85 -10.24 -17.35
N PHE A 69 12.07 -10.58 -16.31
CA PHE A 69 10.75 -10.02 -16.11
C PHE A 69 10.81 -8.50 -15.86
N LEU A 70 11.78 -8.03 -15.10
CA LEU A 70 12.01 -6.61 -14.86
C LEU A 70 12.29 -5.89 -16.19
N TRP A 71 13.24 -6.37 -16.96
CA TRP A 71 13.60 -5.82 -18.27
C TRP A 71 12.39 -5.80 -19.22
N TYR A 72 11.67 -6.92 -19.32
CA TYR A 72 10.48 -7.02 -20.17
C TYR A 72 9.42 -5.99 -19.77
N THR A 73 9.11 -5.90 -18.48
CA THR A 73 8.08 -4.97 -17.98
C THR A 73 8.46 -3.52 -18.20
N LEU A 74 9.72 -3.16 -17.91
CA LEU A 74 10.23 -1.80 -18.13
C LEU A 74 10.16 -1.40 -19.60
N ASN A 75 10.56 -2.31 -20.51
CA ASN A 75 10.51 -2.04 -21.96
C ASN A 75 9.08 -2.01 -22.48
N ARG A 76 8.20 -2.90 -22.01
CA ARG A 76 6.81 -3.00 -22.48
C ARG A 76 5.97 -1.82 -22.05
N LYS A 77 6.06 -1.39 -20.79
CA LYS A 77 5.25 -0.31 -20.24
C LYS A 77 5.86 1.06 -20.47
N GLY A 78 7.17 1.15 -20.29
CA GLY A 78 7.90 2.42 -20.31
C GLY A 78 7.41 3.41 -19.26
N TYR A 79 7.94 4.60 -19.25
CA TYR A 79 7.58 5.65 -18.30
C TYR A 79 6.08 5.98 -18.30
N ARG A 80 5.51 6.20 -19.50
CA ARG A 80 4.09 6.57 -19.63
C ARG A 80 3.14 5.46 -19.20
N GLY A 81 3.51 4.20 -19.43
CA GLY A 81 2.72 3.05 -18.97
C GLY A 81 2.66 2.97 -17.44
N PHE A 82 3.81 3.12 -16.79
CA PHE A 82 3.86 3.16 -15.33
C PHE A 82 3.11 4.37 -14.75
N GLN A 83 3.26 5.54 -15.33
CA GLN A 83 2.53 6.73 -14.90
C GLN A 83 1.01 6.51 -14.93
N LYS A 84 0.47 5.96 -16.02
CA LYS A 84 -0.96 5.63 -16.13
C LYS A 84 -1.41 4.62 -15.07
N GLU A 85 -0.61 3.59 -14.80
CA GLU A 85 -0.93 2.60 -13.77
C GLU A 85 -0.94 3.21 -12.37
N VAL A 86 0.05 4.02 -12.04
CA VAL A 86 0.12 4.71 -10.75
C VAL A 86 -1.09 5.63 -10.56
N GLN A 87 -1.40 6.46 -11.55
CA GLN A 87 -2.58 7.33 -11.53
C GLN A 87 -3.89 6.54 -11.33
N LYS A 88 -4.02 5.40 -12.02
CA LYS A 88 -5.17 4.50 -11.81
C LYS A 88 -5.23 3.99 -10.37
N CYS A 89 -4.10 3.54 -9.82
CA CYS A 89 -4.05 3.03 -8.43
C CYS A 89 -4.41 4.12 -7.43
N LEU A 90 -3.89 5.33 -7.60
CA LEU A 90 -4.21 6.45 -6.72
C LEU A 90 -5.70 6.79 -6.78
N ARG A 91 -6.28 6.96 -7.98
CA ARG A 91 -7.73 7.21 -8.13
C ARG A 91 -8.57 6.13 -7.45
N ASN A 92 -8.25 4.86 -7.67
CA ASN A 92 -8.98 3.75 -7.05
C ASN A 92 -8.79 3.73 -5.52
N ALA A 93 -7.62 4.12 -5.01
CA ALA A 93 -7.37 4.20 -3.58
C ALA A 93 -8.16 5.34 -2.93
N TYR A 94 -8.22 6.52 -3.56
CA TYR A 94 -9.08 7.63 -3.10
C TYR A 94 -10.55 7.24 -3.13
N TYR A 95 -11.01 6.65 -4.23
CA TYR A 95 -12.37 6.13 -4.34
C TYR A 95 -12.70 5.18 -3.18
N PHE A 96 -11.84 4.20 -2.94
CA PHE A 96 -12.05 3.21 -1.89
C PHE A 96 -12.06 3.84 -0.49
N LYS A 97 -11.13 4.74 -0.19
CA LYS A 97 -11.11 5.49 1.08
C LYS A 97 -12.42 6.27 1.27
N ASP A 98 -12.89 7.00 0.26
CA ASP A 98 -14.10 7.81 0.37
C ASP A 98 -15.33 6.94 0.59
N ARG A 99 -15.44 5.82 -0.12
CA ARG A 99 -16.51 4.83 0.07
C ARG A 99 -16.52 4.20 1.47
N LEU A 100 -15.34 3.92 2.05
CA LEU A 100 -15.24 3.44 3.44
C LEU A 100 -15.78 4.49 4.42
N ILE A 101 -15.39 5.75 4.26
CA ILE A 101 -15.86 6.86 5.12
C ILE A 101 -17.38 7.05 4.99
N GLU A 102 -17.93 7.02 3.77
CA GLU A 102 -19.37 7.07 3.51
C GLU A 102 -20.13 5.92 4.22
N ALA A 103 -19.51 4.75 4.28
CA ALA A 103 -20.08 3.60 5.01
C ALA A 103 -19.88 3.67 6.53
N GLY A 104 -19.35 4.77 7.07
CA GLY A 104 -19.11 4.95 8.50
C GLY A 104 -17.93 4.13 9.03
N ILE A 105 -16.96 3.78 8.17
CA ILE A 105 -15.75 3.05 8.52
C ILE A 105 -14.58 4.03 8.52
N GLY A 106 -13.92 4.16 9.67
CA GLY A 106 -12.74 5.01 9.80
C GLY A 106 -11.64 4.56 8.84
N ALA A 107 -11.14 5.48 8.02
CA ALA A 107 -10.13 5.18 7.02
C ALA A 107 -9.19 6.37 6.76
N MET A 108 -7.95 6.04 6.40
CA MET A 108 -6.90 7.01 6.08
C MET A 108 -6.15 6.58 4.82
N LEU A 109 -5.77 7.56 4.04
CA LEU A 109 -4.90 7.42 2.88
C LEU A 109 -3.87 8.54 2.90
N ASN A 110 -2.60 8.21 2.87
CA ASN A 110 -1.55 9.19 2.67
C ASN A 110 -1.58 9.72 1.24
N GLU A 111 -1.33 11.01 1.08
CA GLU A 111 -1.44 11.76 -0.16
C GLU A 111 -0.71 11.12 -1.35
N LEU A 112 0.44 10.50 -1.11
CA LEU A 112 1.29 9.86 -2.11
C LEU A 112 1.25 8.33 -2.02
N SER A 113 0.18 7.72 -1.48
CA SER A 113 0.08 6.27 -1.28
C SER A 113 -1.13 5.67 -1.98
N SER A 114 -0.97 4.44 -2.45
CA SER A 114 -2.09 3.58 -2.84
C SER A 114 -2.48 2.59 -1.74
N THR A 115 -1.97 2.78 -0.51
CA THR A 115 -2.28 1.93 0.64
C THR A 115 -3.34 2.60 1.49
N VAL A 116 -4.56 2.07 1.45
CA VAL A 116 -5.67 2.53 2.29
C VAL A 116 -5.62 1.77 3.60
N VAL A 117 -5.55 2.51 4.70
CA VAL A 117 -5.61 1.98 6.07
C VAL A 117 -7.01 2.24 6.61
N PHE A 118 -7.62 1.26 7.26
CA PHE A 118 -8.97 1.36 7.79
C PHE A 118 -9.15 0.51 9.04
N GLU A 119 -10.29 0.66 9.70
CA GLU A 119 -10.69 -0.09 10.87
C GLU A 119 -10.66 -1.60 10.60
N ARG A 120 -10.00 -2.37 11.49
CA ARG A 120 -9.92 -3.83 11.38
C ARG A 120 -11.30 -4.47 11.44
N PRO A 121 -11.65 -5.38 10.52
CA PRO A 121 -12.85 -6.19 10.62
C PRO A 121 -12.80 -7.12 11.86
N HIS A 122 -13.94 -7.38 12.50
CA HIS A 122 -14.04 -8.30 13.64
C HIS A 122 -14.01 -9.77 13.23
N ASP A 123 -14.39 -10.09 11.99
CA ASP A 123 -14.50 -11.44 11.47
C ASP A 123 -13.17 -11.95 10.90
N GLU A 124 -12.57 -12.91 11.59
CA GLU A 124 -11.31 -13.55 11.16
C GLU A 124 -11.45 -14.37 9.88
N GLU A 125 -12.65 -14.87 9.57
CA GLU A 125 -12.91 -15.57 8.31
C GLU A 125 -12.90 -14.59 7.14
N PHE A 126 -13.52 -13.42 7.31
CA PHE A 126 -13.48 -12.33 6.36
C PHE A 126 -12.03 -11.86 6.12
N ILE A 127 -11.25 -11.67 7.19
CA ILE A 127 -9.83 -11.28 7.10
C ILE A 127 -9.05 -12.31 6.27
N ARG A 128 -9.25 -13.59 6.52
CA ARG A 128 -8.57 -14.67 5.77
C ARG A 128 -9.03 -14.76 4.32
N LYS A 129 -10.33 -14.65 4.06
CA LYS A 129 -10.91 -14.68 2.71
C LYS A 129 -10.29 -13.59 1.83
N TRP A 130 -10.21 -12.38 2.36
CA TRP A 130 -9.68 -11.22 1.64
C TRP A 130 -8.17 -11.01 1.81
N GLN A 131 -7.50 -11.90 2.55
CA GLN A 131 -6.05 -11.84 2.83
C GLN A 131 -5.61 -10.47 3.34
N LEU A 132 -6.37 -9.90 4.25
CA LEU A 132 -6.10 -8.59 4.82
C LEU A 132 -4.87 -8.64 5.72
N ALA A 133 -3.98 -7.68 5.57
CA ALA A 133 -2.90 -7.46 6.51
C ALA A 133 -3.40 -6.58 7.65
N CYS A 134 -3.45 -7.15 8.86
CA CYS A 134 -3.93 -6.48 10.06
C CYS A 134 -2.83 -6.30 11.08
N LYS A 135 -2.86 -5.17 11.80
CA LYS A 135 -1.98 -4.89 12.94
C LYS A 135 -2.75 -4.08 13.98
N GLY A 136 -2.89 -4.62 15.19
CA GLY A 136 -3.71 -3.97 16.23
C GLY A 136 -5.14 -3.76 15.74
N ASN A 137 -5.63 -2.53 15.82
CA ASN A 137 -6.98 -2.15 15.46
C ASN A 137 -7.15 -1.74 13.99
N ILE A 138 -6.09 -1.80 13.19
CA ILE A 138 -6.11 -1.41 11.79
C ILE A 138 -5.91 -2.59 10.85
N ALA A 139 -6.52 -2.49 9.68
CA ALA A 139 -6.24 -3.28 8.50
C ALA A 139 -5.78 -2.38 7.36
N HIS A 140 -5.10 -2.93 6.36
CA HIS A 140 -4.75 -2.16 5.18
C HIS A 140 -4.88 -2.95 3.88
N VAL A 141 -5.22 -2.24 2.83
CA VAL A 141 -5.29 -2.72 1.46
C VAL A 141 -4.37 -1.90 0.59
N VAL A 142 -3.50 -2.57 -0.18
CA VAL A 142 -2.66 -1.93 -1.19
C VAL A 142 -3.38 -2.00 -2.53
N VAL A 143 -3.80 -0.86 -3.06
CA VAL A 143 -4.49 -0.81 -4.35
C VAL A 143 -3.45 -0.89 -5.47
N MET A 144 -3.40 -2.06 -6.12
CA MET A 144 -2.47 -2.39 -7.19
C MET A 144 -3.14 -2.23 -8.56
N PRO A 145 -2.36 -2.21 -9.68
CA PRO A 145 -2.93 -2.05 -11.03
C PRO A 145 -4.00 -3.08 -11.42
N ASN A 146 -3.97 -4.26 -10.84
CA ASN A 146 -4.93 -5.34 -11.05
C ASN A 146 -6.18 -5.26 -10.13
N VAL A 147 -6.22 -4.30 -9.20
CA VAL A 147 -7.38 -4.08 -8.35
C VAL A 147 -8.34 -3.13 -9.06
N THR A 148 -9.49 -3.66 -9.44
CA THR A 148 -10.54 -2.91 -10.15
C THR A 148 -11.53 -2.27 -9.15
N ILE A 149 -12.31 -1.31 -9.61
CA ILE A 149 -13.37 -0.67 -8.80
C ILE A 149 -14.41 -1.72 -8.38
N GLU A 150 -14.82 -2.58 -9.30
CA GLU A 150 -15.79 -3.64 -9.04
C GLU A 150 -15.33 -4.53 -7.88
N LYS A 151 -14.04 -4.91 -7.86
CA LYS A 151 -13.48 -5.71 -6.77
C LYS A 151 -13.44 -4.97 -5.43
N LEU A 152 -13.23 -3.66 -5.46
CA LEU A 152 -13.30 -2.82 -4.26
C LEU A 152 -14.74 -2.70 -3.74
N ASP A 153 -15.70 -2.58 -4.65
CA ASP A 153 -17.13 -2.53 -4.31
C ASP A 153 -17.63 -3.87 -3.76
N ASP A 154 -17.22 -5.00 -4.35
CA ASP A 154 -17.52 -6.34 -3.82
C ASP A 154 -17.01 -6.52 -2.39
N PHE A 155 -15.75 -6.11 -2.17
CA PHE A 155 -15.14 -6.12 -0.84
C PHE A 155 -15.95 -5.25 0.15
N LEU A 156 -16.25 -4.01 -0.24
CA LEU A 156 -16.95 -3.06 0.60
C LEU A 156 -18.38 -3.51 0.93
N ASN A 157 -19.11 -4.00 -0.06
CA ASN A 157 -20.47 -4.50 0.13
C ASN A 157 -20.51 -5.65 1.12
N GLU A 158 -19.58 -6.62 1.00
CA GLU A 158 -19.48 -7.73 1.94
C GLU A 158 -19.07 -7.24 3.35
N LEU A 159 -18.11 -6.29 3.42
CA LEU A 159 -17.70 -5.71 4.70
C LEU A 159 -18.86 -5.00 5.41
N VAL A 160 -19.63 -4.20 4.69
CA VAL A 160 -20.78 -3.46 5.25
C VAL A 160 -21.87 -4.41 5.71
N GLN A 161 -22.19 -5.45 4.93
CA GLN A 161 -23.16 -6.46 5.32
C GLN A 161 -22.74 -7.18 6.62
N LYS A 162 -21.50 -7.64 6.69
CA LYS A 162 -20.98 -8.30 7.90
C LYS A 162 -20.89 -7.32 9.09
N ARG A 163 -20.49 -6.08 8.83
CA ARG A 163 -20.42 -5.03 9.86
C ARG A 163 -21.80 -4.79 10.50
N ALA A 164 -22.87 -4.79 9.73
CA ALA A 164 -24.22 -4.64 10.27
C ALA A 164 -24.52 -5.74 11.31
N THR A 165 -24.19 -7.00 11.01
CA THR A 165 -24.42 -8.12 11.95
C THR A 165 -23.54 -8.04 13.19
N TRP A 166 -22.32 -7.51 13.11
CA TRP A 166 -21.44 -7.40 14.28
C TRP A 166 -21.94 -6.39 15.31
N PHE A 167 -22.69 -5.36 14.87
CA PHE A 167 -23.15 -4.29 15.74
C PHE A 167 -24.66 -4.38 16.10
N GLU A 168 -25.38 -5.33 15.51
CA GLU A 168 -26.83 -5.52 15.73
C GLU A 168 -27.17 -5.72 17.22
N ASP A 169 -26.35 -6.52 17.92
CA ASP A 169 -26.58 -6.87 19.32
C ASP A 169 -25.89 -5.91 20.32
N GLY A 170 -25.22 -4.86 19.83
CA GLY A 170 -24.44 -3.95 20.69
C GLY A 170 -23.22 -4.60 21.37
N THR A 171 -22.91 -5.86 21.05
CA THR A 171 -21.81 -6.63 21.66
C THR A 171 -20.45 -6.12 21.23
N PHE A 172 -20.33 -5.65 19.99
CA PHE A 172 -19.11 -5.10 19.45
C PHE A 172 -19.25 -3.61 19.18
N GLN A 173 -18.15 -2.88 19.34
CA GLN A 173 -18.05 -1.49 18.94
C GLN A 173 -16.93 -1.32 17.90
N PRO A 174 -17.04 -0.31 17.01
CA PRO A 174 -15.97 0.04 16.08
C PRO A 174 -14.65 0.23 16.84
N TYR A 175 -13.57 -0.34 16.30
CA TYR A 175 -12.25 -0.15 16.88
C TYR A 175 -11.84 1.32 16.82
N CYS A 176 -11.28 1.82 17.92
CA CYS A 176 -10.61 3.11 17.88
C CYS A 176 -9.27 2.97 17.15
N ILE A 177 -9.11 3.71 16.08
CA ILE A 177 -7.89 3.74 15.23
C ILE A 177 -7.15 5.08 15.33
N ALA A 178 -7.59 5.99 16.18
CA ALA A 178 -7.03 7.34 16.30
C ALA A 178 -5.53 7.36 16.61
N SER A 179 -5.03 6.41 17.41
CA SER A 179 -3.61 6.28 17.71
C SER A 179 -2.74 5.93 16.50
N ASP A 180 -3.34 5.27 15.50
CA ASP A 180 -2.62 4.79 14.31
C ASP A 180 -2.77 5.74 13.11
N VAL A 181 -3.94 6.38 12.97
CA VAL A 181 -4.29 7.18 11.78
C VAL A 181 -4.64 8.64 12.07
N GLY A 182 -4.64 9.03 13.35
CA GLY A 182 -5.07 10.35 13.81
C GLY A 182 -6.58 10.45 14.08
N GLU A 183 -6.96 11.37 14.96
CA GLU A 183 -8.34 11.55 15.43
C GLU A 183 -9.32 11.87 14.28
N ASN A 184 -8.91 12.71 13.34
CA ASN A 184 -9.74 13.13 12.20
C ASN A 184 -10.14 11.98 11.25
N SER A 185 -9.45 10.86 11.30
CA SER A 185 -9.69 9.69 10.44
C SER A 185 -10.40 8.56 11.19
N CYS A 186 -10.63 8.72 12.49
CA CYS A 186 -11.31 7.74 13.33
C CYS A 186 -12.80 8.07 13.44
N LEU A 187 -13.66 7.09 13.20
CA LEU A 187 -15.13 7.22 13.30
C LEU A 187 -15.73 6.39 14.43
N CYS A 188 -14.95 6.06 15.46
CA CYS A 188 -15.46 5.37 16.65
C CYS A 188 -16.30 6.32 17.54
N ALA A 189 -17.03 5.75 18.49
CA ALA A 189 -17.92 6.51 19.37
C ALA A 189 -17.23 7.63 20.18
N GLN A 190 -15.91 7.58 20.36
CA GLN A 190 -15.13 8.58 21.10
C GLN A 190 -14.69 9.78 20.23
N HIS A 191 -14.76 9.64 18.89
CA HIS A 191 -14.24 10.62 17.93
C HIS A 191 -15.28 11.06 16.89
N LYS A 192 -16.56 10.71 17.13
CA LYS A 192 -17.69 11.18 16.33
C LYS A 192 -18.21 12.50 16.82
#